data_ce88c11e23b46a7f05f6478b9a791eaa
#
_entry.id   ce88c11e23b46a7f05f6478b9a791eaa
#
_cell.length_a   1.000
_cell.length_b   1.000
_cell.length_c   1.000
_cell.angle_alpha   90.00
_cell.angle_beta   90.00
_cell.angle_gamma   90.00
#
_symmetry.space_group_name_H-M   'P 1'
#
loop_
_entity.id
_entity.type
_entity.pdbx_description
1 polymer ?
#
loop_
_entity_poly.entity_id
_entity_poly.type
_entity_poly.pdbx_seq_one_letter_code
_entity_poly.pdbx_strand_id
1 'polypeptide(L)'
;ITFVPFAILILKRFPKEVRCHWLIPCVVMQTAAANLGSMMTPIGNPQNLYLYGKANLQESLFFLLMLPYTVLSLLILIIWIAIHTKRKTDNETNCMDGSTHKAVYAKTQSRKISDKLRLTIYLILFFLSLLAVGRLISIWIVFACVIAWAAAFDSKLFRNADYALLGTFTALFVFIGNLGRIPQFCSILQNLIQTREVIIAVAASQVMSNVPAAILLSGFTNNYRALIIGTNLGGLGTMIASMASLISFKYISREDASLRGKYFIWFTAANVILLVILLAAAKILGQL
;
A
#
# COMPACT_ATOMS: atom_id res chain seq x y z
N ILE A 1 -1.33 3.53 6.89
CA ILE A 1 -0.77 4.22 8.08
C ILE A 1 -1.91 4.70 8.99
N THR A 2 -2.91 5.40 8.47
CA THR A 2 -3.98 6.05 9.27
C THR A 2 -5.05 5.06 9.74
N PHE A 3 -5.45 4.11 8.89
CA PHE A 3 -6.59 3.23 9.17
C PHE A 3 -6.30 2.17 10.24
N VAL A 4 -5.08 1.64 10.32
CA VAL A 4 -4.74 0.61 11.32
C VAL A 4 -4.80 1.15 12.75
N PRO A 5 -4.16 2.29 13.09
CA PRO A 5 -4.33 2.89 14.41
C PRO A 5 -5.80 3.22 14.74
N PHE A 6 -6.56 3.69 13.75
CA PHE A 6 -7.97 4.01 13.94
C PHE A 6 -8.81 2.76 14.26
N ALA A 7 -8.58 1.65 13.56
CA ALA A 7 -9.24 0.38 13.86
C ALA A 7 -8.89 -0.13 15.26
N ILE A 8 -7.62 -0.05 15.66
CA ILE A 8 -7.17 -0.41 17.00
C ILE A 8 -7.88 0.46 18.05
N LEU A 9 -7.99 1.77 17.83
CA LEU A 9 -8.69 2.69 18.74
C LEU A 9 -10.19 2.36 18.86
N ILE A 10 -10.86 2.03 17.75
CA ILE A 10 -12.26 1.60 17.77
C ILE A 10 -12.40 0.29 18.56
N LEU A 11 -11.56 -0.70 18.25
CA LEU A 11 -11.63 -2.01 18.90
C LEU A 11 -11.32 -1.94 20.42
N LYS A 12 -10.57 -0.94 20.87
CA LYS A 12 -10.34 -0.69 22.31
C LYS A 12 -11.62 -0.30 23.07
N ARG A 13 -12.66 0.14 22.38
CA ARG A 13 -13.95 0.47 23.00
C ARG A 13 -14.83 -0.76 23.26
N PHE A 14 -14.48 -1.89 22.69
CA PHE A 14 -15.20 -3.15 22.89
C PHE A 14 -14.58 -3.98 24.03
N PRO A 15 -15.34 -4.91 24.62
CA PRO A 15 -14.85 -5.84 25.63
C PRO A 15 -13.59 -6.57 25.15
N LYS A 16 -12.73 -6.96 26.10
CA LYS A 16 -11.42 -7.57 25.80
C LYS A 16 -11.55 -8.82 24.90
N GLU A 17 -12.57 -9.62 25.10
CA GLU A 17 -12.85 -10.83 24.32
C GLU A 17 -13.15 -10.51 22.87
N VAL A 18 -14.03 -9.55 22.61
CA VAL A 18 -14.36 -9.09 21.26
C VAL A 18 -13.13 -8.47 20.59
N ARG A 19 -12.38 -7.65 21.30
CA ARG A 19 -11.15 -7.04 20.82
C ARG A 19 -10.11 -8.09 20.41
N CYS A 20 -9.85 -9.08 21.27
CA CYS A 20 -8.87 -10.12 20.99
C CYS A 20 -9.26 -10.97 19.78
N HIS A 21 -10.55 -11.16 19.55
CA HIS A 21 -11.04 -11.92 18.41
C HIS A 21 -10.93 -11.16 17.09
N TRP A 22 -11.32 -9.87 17.08
CA TRP A 22 -11.42 -9.08 15.85
C TRP A 22 -10.15 -8.33 15.47
N LEU A 23 -9.21 -8.12 16.39
CA LEU A 23 -8.04 -7.27 16.15
C LEU A 23 -7.19 -7.78 14.98
N ILE A 24 -6.81 -9.05 14.98
CA ILE A 24 -5.97 -9.63 13.93
C ILE A 24 -6.72 -9.70 12.60
N PRO A 25 -7.91 -10.30 12.49
CA PRO A 25 -8.63 -10.36 11.22
C PRO A 25 -8.90 -8.97 10.63
N CYS A 26 -9.33 -8.02 11.46
CA CYS A 26 -9.61 -6.65 11.00
C CYS A 26 -8.38 -5.97 10.42
N VAL A 27 -7.23 -6.02 11.12
CA VAL A 27 -6.00 -5.37 10.65
C VAL A 27 -5.42 -6.08 9.42
N VAL A 28 -5.50 -7.42 9.35
CA VAL A 28 -5.08 -8.19 8.17
C VAL A 28 -5.93 -7.80 6.95
N MET A 29 -7.26 -7.76 7.11
CA MET A 29 -8.17 -7.38 6.03
C MET A 29 -7.98 -5.94 5.57
N GLN A 30 -7.79 -5.00 6.51
CA GLN A 30 -7.50 -3.60 6.16
C GLN A 30 -6.19 -3.45 5.40
N THR A 31 -5.16 -4.20 5.78
CA THR A 31 -3.87 -4.17 5.09
C THR A 31 -3.98 -4.76 3.69
N ALA A 32 -4.65 -5.90 3.54
CA ALA A 32 -4.93 -6.49 2.23
C ALA A 32 -5.77 -5.54 1.36
N ALA A 33 -6.83 -4.95 1.92
CA ALA A 33 -7.67 -3.97 1.21
C ALA A 33 -6.88 -2.73 0.78
N ALA A 34 -5.95 -2.23 1.60
CA ALA A 34 -5.10 -1.10 1.26
C ALA A 34 -4.16 -1.44 0.09
N ASN A 35 -3.50 -2.61 0.11
CA ASN A 35 -2.63 -3.06 -0.98
C ASN A 35 -3.43 -3.27 -2.28
N LEU A 36 -4.57 -3.97 -2.20
CA LEU A 36 -5.38 -4.32 -3.35
C LEU A 36 -6.17 -3.13 -3.92
N GLY A 37 -6.65 -2.24 -3.06
CA GLY A 37 -7.34 -1.02 -3.48
C GLY A 37 -6.40 0.00 -4.14
N SER A 38 -5.17 0.10 -3.65
CA SER A 38 -4.17 1.03 -4.19
C SER A 38 -3.68 0.66 -5.59
N MET A 39 -3.83 -0.60 -6.03
CA MET A 39 -3.39 -1.02 -7.36
C MET A 39 -4.24 -0.47 -8.50
N MET A 40 -5.47 0.00 -8.23
CA MET A 40 -6.40 0.51 -9.24
C MET A 40 -5.89 1.76 -9.94
N THR A 41 -5.11 2.60 -9.27
CA THR A 41 -4.70 3.90 -9.78
C THR A 41 -3.18 4.06 -9.88
N PRO A 42 -2.68 4.87 -10.83
CA PRO A 42 -1.26 5.18 -10.91
C PRO A 42 -0.70 5.81 -9.62
N ILE A 43 -1.51 6.60 -8.91
CA ILE A 43 -1.11 7.30 -7.67
C ILE A 43 -1.32 6.47 -6.40
N GLY A 44 -1.93 5.28 -6.51
CA GLY A 44 -2.30 4.48 -5.35
C GLY A 44 -1.11 3.97 -4.55
N ASN A 45 0.02 3.73 -5.22
CA ASN A 45 1.27 3.32 -4.58
C ASN A 45 2.51 3.77 -5.38
N PRO A 46 3.70 3.85 -4.74
CA PRO A 46 4.91 4.39 -5.37
C PRO A 46 5.36 3.61 -6.60
N GLN A 47 5.25 2.27 -6.62
CA GLN A 47 5.67 1.47 -7.76
C GLN A 47 4.79 1.71 -8.99
N ASN A 48 3.49 1.93 -8.79
CA ASN A 48 2.57 2.27 -9.87
C ASN A 48 2.92 3.62 -10.49
N LEU A 49 3.12 4.63 -9.65
CA LEU A 49 3.48 5.97 -10.11
C LEU A 49 4.80 5.94 -10.90
N TYR A 50 5.79 5.19 -10.41
CA TYR A 50 7.08 5.03 -11.07
C TYR A 50 6.94 4.34 -12.43
N LEU A 51 6.28 3.17 -12.48
CA LEU A 51 6.11 2.40 -13.72
C LEU A 51 5.22 3.12 -14.73
N TYR A 52 4.15 3.78 -14.26
CA TYR A 52 3.28 4.61 -15.08
C TYR A 52 4.05 5.75 -15.77
N GLY A 53 4.89 6.45 -14.99
CA GLY A 53 5.74 7.52 -15.51
C GLY A 53 6.78 7.00 -16.51
N LYS A 54 7.46 5.91 -16.18
CA LYS A 54 8.51 5.30 -17.02
C LYS A 54 7.97 4.71 -18.32
N ALA A 55 6.82 4.05 -18.27
CA ALA A 55 6.19 3.41 -19.42
C ALA A 55 5.46 4.40 -20.34
N ASN A 56 5.27 5.62 -19.91
CA ASN A 56 4.49 6.64 -20.62
C ASN A 56 3.07 6.14 -21.00
N LEU A 57 2.44 5.36 -20.13
CA LEU A 57 1.12 4.79 -20.37
C LEU A 57 0.03 5.87 -20.32
N GLN A 58 -1.06 5.62 -21.03
CA GLN A 58 -2.30 6.38 -20.85
C GLN A 58 -3.02 5.93 -19.59
N GLU A 59 -3.69 6.86 -18.89
CA GLU A 59 -4.42 6.54 -17.65
C GLU A 59 -5.49 5.48 -17.85
N SER A 60 -6.28 5.61 -18.93
CA SER A 60 -7.33 4.66 -19.29
C SER A 60 -6.80 3.22 -19.44
N LEU A 61 -5.62 3.10 -20.05
CA LEU A 61 -4.99 1.80 -20.24
C LEU A 61 -4.52 1.20 -18.91
N PHE A 62 -4.00 2.04 -18.00
CA PHE A 62 -3.62 1.59 -16.66
C PHE A 62 -4.84 1.09 -15.88
N PHE A 63 -5.96 1.85 -15.91
CA PHE A 63 -7.20 1.45 -15.28
C PHE A 63 -7.73 0.12 -15.85
N LEU A 64 -7.80 -0.01 -17.16
CA LEU A 64 -8.25 -1.25 -17.82
C LEU A 64 -7.39 -2.46 -17.45
N LEU A 65 -6.08 -2.25 -17.32
CA LEU A 65 -5.13 -3.31 -16.95
C LEU A 65 -5.38 -3.82 -15.53
N MET A 66 -5.64 -2.92 -14.58
CA MET A 66 -5.76 -3.26 -13.16
C MET A 66 -7.20 -3.51 -12.69
N LEU A 67 -8.20 -3.12 -13.49
CA LEU A 67 -9.62 -3.26 -13.16
C LEU A 67 -10.02 -4.70 -12.80
N PRO A 68 -9.71 -5.75 -13.61
CA PRO A 68 -10.14 -7.10 -13.31
C PRO A 68 -9.59 -7.61 -11.96
N TYR A 69 -8.35 -7.30 -11.66
CA TYR A 69 -7.72 -7.68 -10.39
C TYR A 69 -8.33 -6.95 -9.21
N THR A 70 -8.62 -5.67 -9.36
CA THR A 70 -9.22 -4.85 -8.30
C THR A 70 -10.65 -5.30 -8.00
N VAL A 71 -11.46 -5.54 -9.04
CA VAL A 71 -12.85 -6.02 -8.88
C VAL A 71 -12.86 -7.39 -8.23
N LEU A 72 -12.02 -8.32 -8.70
CA LEU A 72 -11.92 -9.65 -8.11
C LEU A 72 -11.49 -9.57 -6.64
N SER A 73 -10.52 -8.74 -6.33
CA SER A 73 -10.06 -8.51 -4.96
C SER A 73 -11.15 -7.97 -4.06
N LEU A 74 -11.93 -7.01 -4.56
CA LEU A 74 -13.07 -6.44 -3.82
C LEU A 74 -14.11 -7.51 -3.50
N LEU A 75 -14.46 -8.34 -4.49
CA LEU A 75 -15.41 -9.44 -4.30
C LEU A 75 -14.92 -10.45 -3.25
N ILE A 76 -13.64 -10.84 -3.32
CA ILE A 76 -13.04 -11.76 -2.34
C ILE A 76 -13.08 -11.16 -0.93
N LEU A 77 -12.75 -9.89 -0.78
CA LEU A 77 -12.78 -9.21 0.52
C LEU A 77 -14.22 -9.11 1.07
N ILE A 78 -15.20 -8.79 0.24
CA ILE A 78 -16.63 -8.77 0.64
C ILE A 78 -17.07 -10.15 1.10
N ILE A 79 -16.77 -11.20 0.34
CA ILE A 79 -17.10 -12.59 0.70
C ILE A 79 -16.44 -12.97 2.02
N TRP A 80 -15.18 -12.62 2.20
CA TRP A 80 -14.44 -12.88 3.43
C TRP A 80 -15.10 -12.19 4.63
N ILE A 81 -15.44 -10.91 4.52
CA ILE A 81 -16.17 -10.17 5.57
C ILE A 81 -17.49 -10.87 5.89
N ALA A 82 -18.29 -11.20 4.85
CA ALA A 82 -19.59 -11.84 5.03
C ALA A 82 -19.50 -13.19 5.78
N ILE A 83 -18.50 -14.02 5.45
CA ILE A 83 -18.26 -15.30 6.10
C ILE A 83 -17.86 -15.11 7.58
N HIS A 84 -16.95 -14.15 7.86
CA HIS A 84 -16.50 -13.90 9.23
C HIS A 84 -17.59 -13.29 10.10
N THR A 85 -18.47 -12.47 9.53
CA THR A 85 -19.57 -11.84 10.26
C THR A 85 -20.68 -12.87 10.57
N LYS A 86 -21.07 -13.72 9.60
CA LYS A 86 -22.07 -14.78 9.81
C LYS A 86 -21.68 -15.76 10.91
N ARG A 87 -20.43 -16.16 10.96
CA ARG A 87 -19.93 -17.16 11.92
C ARG A 87 -20.06 -16.72 13.38
N LYS A 88 -20.32 -15.43 13.62
CA LYS A 88 -20.45 -14.82 14.95
C LYS A 88 -21.89 -14.63 15.42
N THR A 89 -22.83 -14.44 14.49
CA THR A 89 -24.26 -14.25 14.85
C THR A 89 -24.84 -15.49 15.53
N ASP A 90 -24.28 -16.67 15.24
CA ASP A 90 -24.74 -17.94 15.85
C ASP A 90 -24.20 -18.17 17.29
N ASN A 91 -23.21 -17.38 17.74
CA ASN A 91 -22.54 -17.56 19.04
C ASN A 91 -22.72 -16.44 20.06
N GLU A 92 -23.38 -15.32 19.72
CA GLU A 92 -23.50 -14.16 20.62
C GLU A 92 -24.92 -13.58 20.70
N THR A 93 -25.84 -14.30 21.36
CA THR A 93 -27.10 -13.69 21.86
C THR A 93 -27.02 -13.17 23.29
N ASN A 94 -25.86 -13.24 23.95
CA ASN A 94 -25.71 -12.77 25.33
C ASN A 94 -24.41 -11.98 25.50
N CYS A 95 -24.46 -10.67 25.48
CA CYS A 95 -23.61 -9.72 26.22
C CYS A 95 -23.67 -8.32 25.59
N MET A 96 -24.75 -7.58 25.86
CA MET A 96 -24.73 -6.12 25.79
C MET A 96 -24.79 -5.60 27.21
N ASP A 97 -23.66 -5.21 27.75
CA ASP A 97 -23.63 -4.34 28.92
C ASP A 97 -22.74 -3.13 28.61
N GLY A 98 -23.38 -1.97 28.66
CA GLY A 98 -22.81 -0.72 28.20
C GLY A 98 -21.97 -0.03 29.28
N SER A 99 -20.69 0.13 29.00
CA SER A 99 -19.87 1.11 29.69
C SER A 99 -19.35 2.15 28.71
N THR A 100 -20.01 3.30 28.73
CA THR A 100 -19.63 4.51 28.01
C THR A 100 -18.38 5.13 28.65
N HIS A 101 -17.21 4.90 28.07
CA HIS A 101 -16.02 5.70 28.38
C HIS A 101 -15.95 6.92 27.47
N LYS A 102 -16.08 8.10 28.10
CA LYS A 102 -15.91 9.40 27.43
C LYS A 102 -14.48 9.52 26.87
N ALA A 103 -14.39 9.79 25.58
CA ALA A 103 -13.12 10.10 24.92
C ALA A 103 -12.64 11.50 25.33
N VAL A 104 -11.45 11.57 25.90
CA VAL A 104 -10.75 12.82 26.15
C VAL A 104 -10.03 13.23 24.86
N TYR A 105 -10.54 14.26 24.20
CA TYR A 105 -9.85 14.90 23.08
C TYR A 105 -8.77 15.83 23.62
N ALA A 106 -7.51 15.51 23.42
CA ALA A 106 -6.42 16.44 23.66
C ALA A 106 -6.46 17.56 22.60
N LYS A 107 -6.81 18.75 23.02
CA LYS A 107 -6.85 19.95 22.21
C LYS A 107 -5.43 20.49 22.06
N THR A 108 -4.76 20.20 20.94
CA THR A 108 -3.49 20.85 20.62
C THR A 108 -3.78 22.21 20.01
N GLN A 109 -3.52 23.25 20.76
CA GLN A 109 -3.65 24.64 20.34
C GLN A 109 -2.42 25.04 19.51
N SER A 110 -2.57 25.19 18.21
CA SER A 110 -1.56 25.72 17.30
C SER A 110 -2.08 27.00 16.62
N ARG A 111 -1.18 27.91 16.39
CA ARG A 111 -1.30 29.29 15.95
C ARG A 111 -2.23 29.46 14.73
N LYS A 112 -3.16 30.41 14.84
CA LYS A 112 -4.35 30.66 14.04
C LYS A 112 -4.11 31.13 12.60
N ILE A 113 -4.01 30.20 11.68
CA ILE A 113 -4.71 30.26 10.39
C ILE A 113 -5.98 29.45 10.64
N SER A 114 -7.16 29.96 10.21
CA SER A 114 -8.41 29.20 10.38
C SER A 114 -8.20 27.78 9.84
N ASP A 115 -8.48 26.75 10.65
CA ASP A 115 -8.30 25.35 10.24
C ASP A 115 -8.98 25.04 8.92
N LYS A 116 -10.06 25.78 8.60
CA LYS A 116 -10.76 25.71 7.31
C LYS A 116 -9.88 26.19 6.13
N LEU A 117 -9.19 27.31 6.28
CA LEU A 117 -8.32 27.83 5.22
C LEU A 117 -7.14 26.91 4.96
N ARG A 118 -6.57 26.35 6.02
CA ARG A 118 -5.48 25.38 5.93
C ARG A 118 -5.93 24.11 5.20
N LEU A 119 -7.09 23.56 5.56
CA LEU A 119 -7.68 22.43 4.87
C LEU A 119 -7.93 22.72 3.39
N THR A 120 -8.50 23.89 3.07
CA THR A 120 -8.77 24.29 1.70
C THR A 120 -7.49 24.33 0.86
N ILE A 121 -6.40 24.88 1.39
CA ILE A 121 -5.13 24.96 0.64
C ILE A 121 -4.53 23.57 0.45
N TYR A 122 -4.56 22.69 1.45
CA TYR A 122 -4.11 21.30 1.25
C TYR A 122 -4.95 20.56 0.23
N LEU A 123 -6.26 20.80 0.17
CA LEU A 123 -7.11 20.23 -0.88
C LEU A 123 -6.73 20.76 -2.27
N ILE A 124 -6.46 22.06 -2.39
CA ILE A 124 -6.00 22.66 -3.66
C ILE A 124 -4.67 22.05 -4.09
N LEU A 125 -3.69 21.95 -3.20
CA LEU A 125 -2.39 21.32 -3.48
C LEU A 125 -2.54 19.85 -3.86
N PHE A 126 -3.46 19.14 -3.22
CA PHE A 126 -3.78 17.75 -3.56
C PHE A 126 -4.35 17.66 -4.98
N PHE A 127 -5.34 18.48 -5.34
CA PHE A 127 -5.88 18.50 -6.71
C PHE A 127 -4.85 18.92 -7.75
N LEU A 128 -3.99 19.89 -7.45
CA LEU A 128 -2.86 20.26 -8.32
C LEU A 128 -1.91 19.06 -8.54
N SER A 129 -1.65 18.29 -7.50
CA SER A 129 -0.83 17.07 -7.59
C SER A 129 -1.49 16.01 -8.48
N LEU A 130 -2.82 15.84 -8.42
CA LEU A 130 -3.55 14.96 -9.33
C LEU A 130 -3.44 15.42 -10.79
N LEU A 131 -3.55 16.72 -11.06
CA LEU A 131 -3.39 17.27 -12.40
C LEU A 131 -1.96 17.08 -12.93
N ALA A 132 -0.94 17.13 -12.06
CA ALA A 132 0.44 16.84 -12.45
C ALA A 132 0.64 15.37 -12.81
N VAL A 133 0.01 14.43 -12.08
CA VAL A 133 0.04 12.99 -12.43
C VAL A 133 -0.68 12.75 -13.75
N GLY A 134 -1.82 13.43 -13.99
CA GLY A 134 -2.53 13.43 -15.27
C GLY A 134 -1.78 14.17 -16.41
N ARG A 135 -0.55 14.63 -16.14
CA ARG A 135 0.32 15.33 -17.13
C ARG A 135 -0.28 16.62 -17.70
N LEU A 136 -1.30 17.16 -17.05
CA LEU A 136 -1.92 18.44 -17.44
C LEU A 136 -1.09 19.64 -17.00
N ILE A 137 -0.30 19.48 -15.94
CA ILE A 137 0.54 20.53 -15.34
C ILE A 137 1.94 19.96 -15.09
N SER A 138 2.97 20.81 -15.22
CA SER A 138 4.34 20.41 -14.91
C SER A 138 4.51 20.07 -13.42
N ILE A 139 5.12 18.91 -13.13
CA ILE A 139 5.42 18.47 -11.76
C ILE A 139 6.28 19.48 -10.99
N TRP A 140 7.15 20.22 -11.67
CA TRP A 140 8.01 21.22 -11.06
C TRP A 140 7.23 22.42 -10.49
N ILE A 141 6.13 22.81 -11.14
CA ILE A 141 5.24 23.88 -10.65
C ILE A 141 4.58 23.43 -9.36
N VAL A 142 4.03 22.21 -9.34
CA VAL A 142 3.38 21.67 -8.14
C VAL A 142 4.39 21.50 -7.00
N PHE A 143 5.59 20.99 -7.30
CA PHE A 143 6.67 20.86 -6.34
C PHE A 143 7.02 22.23 -5.71
N ALA A 144 7.21 23.27 -6.53
CA ALA A 144 7.51 24.61 -6.06
C ALA A 144 6.38 25.17 -5.17
N CYS A 145 5.10 24.99 -5.56
CA CYS A 145 3.95 25.42 -4.76
C CYS A 145 3.90 24.71 -3.40
N VAL A 146 4.13 23.39 -3.36
CA VAL A 146 4.13 22.59 -2.12
C VAL A 146 5.26 23.05 -1.20
N ILE A 147 6.48 23.22 -1.74
CA ILE A 147 7.64 23.66 -0.95
C ILE A 147 7.44 25.08 -0.42
N ALA A 148 6.98 26.01 -1.27
CA ALA A 148 6.72 27.39 -0.87
C ALA A 148 5.67 27.47 0.25
N TRP A 149 4.57 26.73 0.12
CA TRP A 149 3.54 26.67 1.15
C TRP A 149 4.08 26.05 2.46
N ALA A 150 4.77 24.91 2.38
CA ALA A 150 5.32 24.24 3.55
C ALA A 150 6.36 25.11 4.27
N ALA A 151 7.22 25.80 3.53
CA ALA A 151 8.24 26.68 4.11
C ALA A 151 7.62 27.91 4.79
N ALA A 152 6.61 28.53 4.16
CA ALA A 152 6.00 29.75 4.68
C ALA A 152 5.07 29.51 5.88
N PHE A 153 4.28 28.44 5.86
CA PHE A 153 3.17 28.27 6.79
C PHE A 153 3.24 26.99 7.64
N ASP A 154 3.98 25.98 7.24
CA ASP A 154 4.05 24.71 7.97
C ASP A 154 5.44 24.06 7.94
N SER A 155 6.46 24.79 8.37
CA SER A 155 7.84 24.30 8.43
C SER A 155 8.02 22.99 9.25
N LYS A 156 7.04 22.66 10.11
CA LYS A 156 7.03 21.39 10.85
C LYS A 156 6.91 20.16 9.92
N LEU A 157 6.36 20.32 8.72
CA LEU A 157 6.27 19.24 7.74
C LEU A 157 7.65 18.74 7.33
N PHE A 158 8.63 19.65 7.13
CA PHE A 158 10.01 19.27 6.83
C PHE A 158 10.64 18.47 7.97
N ARG A 159 10.32 18.82 9.22
CA ARG A 159 10.87 18.12 10.38
C ARG A 159 10.26 16.73 10.58
N ASN A 160 9.03 16.53 10.12
CA ASN A 160 8.29 15.26 10.24
C ASN A 160 8.40 14.38 8.98
N ALA A 161 9.08 14.85 7.93
CA ALA A 161 9.30 14.08 6.73
C ALA A 161 10.21 12.88 7.01
N ASP A 162 9.90 11.74 6.40
CA ASP A 162 10.71 10.52 6.51
C ASP A 162 11.89 10.58 5.55
N TYR A 163 12.94 11.28 5.98
CA TYR A 163 14.19 11.38 5.21
C TYR A 163 14.92 10.05 5.06
N ALA A 164 14.71 9.10 5.98
CA ALA A 164 15.29 7.77 5.88
C ALA A 164 14.67 7.01 4.68
N LEU A 165 13.37 7.13 4.50
CA LEU A 165 12.68 6.57 3.34
C LEU A 165 13.17 7.20 2.02
N LEU A 166 13.30 8.52 1.98
CA LEU A 166 13.80 9.24 0.81
C LEU A 166 15.24 8.84 0.46
N GLY A 167 16.11 8.75 1.48
CA GLY A 167 17.49 8.26 1.34
C GLY A 167 17.54 6.82 0.84
N THR A 168 16.66 5.96 1.32
CA THR A 168 16.56 4.56 0.86
C THR A 168 16.20 4.49 -0.63
N PHE A 169 15.23 5.27 -1.11
CA PHE A 169 14.91 5.31 -2.54
C PHE A 169 16.08 5.84 -3.37
N THR A 170 16.74 6.91 -2.93
CA THR A 170 17.91 7.45 -3.63
C THR A 170 19.03 6.41 -3.72
N ALA A 171 19.37 5.75 -2.61
CA ALA A 171 20.37 4.68 -2.58
C ALA A 171 19.99 3.52 -3.51
N LEU A 172 18.70 3.15 -3.55
CA LEU A 172 18.19 2.10 -4.42
C LEU A 172 18.36 2.46 -5.91
N PHE A 173 18.04 3.69 -6.32
CA PHE A 173 18.27 4.15 -7.69
C PHE A 173 19.74 4.11 -8.08
N VAL A 174 20.63 4.55 -7.20
CA VAL A 174 22.08 4.49 -7.43
C VAL A 174 22.55 3.04 -7.53
N PHE A 175 22.09 2.16 -6.64
CA PHE A 175 22.42 0.74 -6.65
C PHE A 175 22.00 0.06 -7.95
N ILE A 176 20.75 0.25 -8.37
CA ILE A 176 20.21 -0.32 -9.61
C ILE A 176 20.94 0.23 -10.84
N GLY A 177 21.23 1.54 -10.85
CA GLY A 177 22.02 2.16 -11.91
C GLY A 177 23.42 1.55 -12.05
N ASN A 178 24.05 1.17 -10.93
CA ASN A 178 25.35 0.49 -10.94
C ASN A 178 25.23 -0.98 -11.35
N LEU A 179 24.21 -1.71 -10.88
CA LEU A 179 23.94 -3.08 -11.31
C LEU A 179 23.73 -3.20 -12.82
N GLY A 180 23.03 -2.23 -13.42
CA GLY A 180 22.81 -2.16 -14.85
C GLY A 180 24.08 -1.96 -15.69
N ARG A 181 25.23 -1.67 -15.07
CA ARG A 181 26.54 -1.57 -15.74
C ARG A 181 27.32 -2.88 -15.76
N ILE A 182 26.85 -3.91 -15.07
CA ILE A 182 27.49 -5.24 -15.00
C ILE A 182 26.89 -6.14 -16.08
N PRO A 183 27.59 -6.44 -17.20
CA PRO A 183 27.00 -7.18 -18.33
C PRO A 183 26.51 -8.58 -17.96
N GLN A 184 27.24 -9.29 -17.08
CA GLN A 184 26.88 -10.64 -16.63
C GLN A 184 25.57 -10.62 -15.84
N PHE A 185 25.39 -9.62 -14.95
CA PHE A 185 24.17 -9.45 -14.19
C PHE A 185 22.98 -9.11 -15.09
N CYS A 186 23.20 -8.20 -16.06
CA CYS A 186 22.18 -7.82 -17.04
C CYS A 186 21.70 -9.00 -17.86
N SER A 187 22.60 -9.82 -18.38
CA SER A 187 22.26 -10.99 -19.19
C SER A 187 21.51 -12.05 -18.41
N ILE A 188 21.94 -12.35 -17.18
CA ILE A 188 21.23 -13.30 -16.30
C ILE A 188 19.82 -12.80 -16.00
N LEU A 189 19.68 -11.53 -15.62
CA LEU A 189 18.37 -10.98 -15.24
C LEU A 189 17.43 -10.85 -16.44
N GLN A 190 17.94 -10.44 -17.61
CA GLN A 190 17.17 -10.41 -18.85
C GLN A 190 16.66 -11.80 -19.23
N ASN A 191 17.52 -12.83 -19.20
CA ASN A 191 17.12 -14.20 -19.47
C ASN A 191 16.09 -14.75 -18.49
N LEU A 192 16.18 -14.38 -17.21
CA LEU A 192 15.21 -14.77 -16.19
C LEU A 192 13.84 -14.10 -16.39
N ILE A 193 13.86 -12.82 -16.78
CA ILE A 193 12.65 -12.00 -16.95
C ILE A 193 11.91 -12.35 -18.23
N GLN A 194 12.60 -12.67 -19.32
CA GLN A 194 11.99 -12.95 -20.62
C GLN A 194 10.82 -13.93 -20.47
N THR A 195 9.65 -13.54 -20.96
CA THR A 195 8.39 -14.31 -20.94
C THR A 195 7.81 -14.65 -19.56
N ARG A 196 8.42 -14.21 -18.46
CA ARG A 196 8.00 -14.53 -17.09
C ARG A 196 7.98 -13.30 -16.17
N GLU A 197 7.79 -12.12 -16.75
CA GLU A 197 7.91 -10.84 -16.05
C GLU A 197 7.01 -10.77 -14.80
N VAL A 198 5.76 -11.24 -14.90
CA VAL A 198 4.80 -11.23 -13.78
C VAL A 198 5.30 -12.09 -12.63
N ILE A 199 5.72 -13.32 -12.92
CA ILE A 199 6.16 -14.28 -11.88
C ILE A 199 7.45 -13.79 -11.23
N ILE A 200 8.40 -13.31 -12.03
CA ILE A 200 9.67 -12.78 -11.51
C ILE A 200 9.44 -11.52 -10.69
N ALA A 201 8.53 -10.64 -11.10
CA ALA A 201 8.17 -9.46 -10.31
C ALA A 201 7.51 -9.82 -8.98
N VAL A 202 6.62 -10.83 -8.98
CA VAL A 202 6.04 -11.37 -7.74
C VAL A 202 7.13 -11.94 -6.83
N ALA A 203 8.00 -12.80 -7.36
CA ALA A 203 9.08 -13.43 -6.59
C ALA A 203 10.08 -12.41 -6.02
N ALA A 204 10.52 -11.45 -6.83
CA ALA A 204 11.40 -10.36 -6.40
C ALA A 204 10.74 -9.51 -5.28
N SER A 205 9.44 -9.25 -5.38
CA SER A 205 8.70 -8.51 -4.36
C SER A 205 8.69 -9.21 -3.01
N GLN A 206 8.70 -10.56 -2.97
CA GLN A 206 8.75 -11.32 -1.72
C GLN A 206 10.09 -11.14 -0.96
N VAL A 207 11.15 -10.82 -1.68
CA VAL A 207 12.51 -10.70 -1.11
C VAL A 207 12.86 -9.25 -0.78
N MET A 208 12.56 -8.31 -1.69
CA MET A 208 13.02 -6.92 -1.58
C MET A 208 11.90 -5.88 -1.50
N SER A 209 10.63 -6.31 -1.40
CA SER A 209 9.44 -5.46 -1.49
C SER A 209 9.12 -5.01 -2.93
N ASN A 210 7.84 -4.72 -3.18
CA ASN A 210 7.31 -4.44 -4.53
C ASN A 210 7.89 -3.16 -5.17
N VAL A 211 8.20 -2.11 -4.39
CA VAL A 211 8.75 -0.86 -4.93
C VAL A 211 10.19 -1.07 -5.44
N PRO A 212 11.13 -1.59 -4.64
CA PRO A 212 12.46 -1.97 -5.13
C PRO A 212 12.43 -2.93 -6.31
N ALA A 213 11.55 -3.94 -6.27
CA ALA A 213 11.40 -4.89 -7.36
C ALA A 213 10.96 -4.20 -8.66
N ALA A 214 9.99 -3.28 -8.60
CA ALA A 214 9.56 -2.49 -9.76
C ALA A 214 10.70 -1.67 -10.37
N ILE A 215 11.48 -0.99 -9.53
CA ILE A 215 12.59 -0.16 -9.97
C ILE A 215 13.68 -1.02 -10.60
N LEU A 216 14.08 -2.11 -9.94
CA LEU A 216 15.11 -3.01 -10.44
C LEU A 216 14.71 -3.61 -11.80
N LEU A 217 13.57 -4.29 -11.84
CA LEU A 217 13.17 -5.06 -13.02
C LEU A 217 12.85 -4.18 -14.23
N SER A 218 12.39 -2.95 -14.00
CA SER A 218 12.10 -1.99 -15.06
C SER A 218 13.33 -1.52 -15.86
N GLY A 219 14.53 -1.81 -15.39
CA GLY A 219 15.78 -1.60 -16.13
C GLY A 219 16.10 -2.70 -17.14
N PHE A 220 15.40 -3.84 -17.08
CA PHE A 220 15.76 -5.05 -17.81
C PHE A 220 14.64 -5.60 -18.71
N THR A 221 13.46 -5.01 -18.70
CA THR A 221 12.36 -5.33 -19.62
C THR A 221 11.61 -4.08 -20.05
N ASN A 222 11.04 -4.13 -21.25
CA ASN A 222 10.13 -3.12 -21.78
C ASN A 222 8.66 -3.50 -21.58
N ASN A 223 8.37 -4.68 -21.03
CA ASN A 223 7.00 -5.11 -20.74
C ASN A 223 6.51 -4.53 -19.41
N TYR A 224 6.32 -3.22 -19.39
CA TYR A 224 5.88 -2.51 -18.19
C TYR A 224 4.48 -2.93 -17.73
N ARG A 225 3.61 -3.42 -18.64
CA ARG A 225 2.28 -3.93 -18.27
C ARG A 225 2.41 -5.15 -17.34
N ALA A 226 3.25 -6.10 -17.72
CA ALA A 226 3.52 -7.27 -16.90
C ALA A 226 4.19 -6.91 -15.56
N LEU A 227 5.10 -5.92 -15.55
CA LEU A 227 5.69 -5.43 -14.31
C LEU A 227 4.66 -4.77 -13.38
N ILE A 228 3.74 -3.97 -13.92
CA ILE A 228 2.65 -3.35 -13.13
C ILE A 228 1.81 -4.44 -12.48
N ILE A 229 1.37 -5.45 -13.23
CA ILE A 229 0.62 -6.58 -12.67
C ILE A 229 1.46 -7.30 -11.62
N GLY A 230 2.67 -7.74 -11.97
CA GLY A 230 3.51 -8.55 -11.10
C GLY A 230 3.89 -7.87 -9.81
N THR A 231 4.24 -6.58 -9.83
CA THR A 231 4.62 -5.84 -8.61
C THR A 231 3.42 -5.48 -7.74
N ASN A 232 2.23 -5.30 -8.31
CA ASN A 232 1.01 -5.11 -7.52
C ASN A 232 0.56 -6.41 -6.85
N LEU A 233 0.49 -7.51 -7.59
CA LEU A 233 0.20 -8.83 -7.01
C LEU A 233 1.29 -9.26 -6.04
N GLY A 234 2.55 -8.95 -6.37
CA GLY A 234 3.72 -9.20 -5.53
C GLY A 234 3.73 -8.44 -4.21
N GLY A 235 2.92 -7.40 -4.04
CA GLY A 235 2.70 -6.73 -2.75
C GLY A 235 1.94 -7.58 -1.73
N LEU A 236 1.33 -8.69 -2.18
CA LEU A 236 0.74 -9.74 -1.34
C LEU A 236 1.79 -10.82 -1.02
N GLY A 237 1.45 -11.75 -0.14
CA GLY A 237 2.31 -12.87 0.25
C GLY A 237 3.04 -12.60 1.56
N THR A 238 4.35 -12.41 1.52
CA THR A 238 5.15 -12.18 2.71
C THR A 238 4.96 -10.79 3.31
N MET A 239 5.34 -10.64 4.56
CA MET A 239 5.26 -9.34 5.25
C MET A 239 6.22 -8.30 4.67
N ILE A 240 7.33 -8.74 4.06
CA ILE A 240 8.34 -7.87 3.44
C ILE A 240 7.84 -7.35 2.08
N ALA A 241 6.92 -8.06 1.45
CA ALA A 241 6.46 -7.77 0.09
C ALA A 241 5.87 -6.36 -0.08
N SER A 242 5.33 -5.76 0.98
CA SER A 242 4.77 -4.41 0.96
C SER A 242 5.09 -3.63 2.23
N MET A 243 5.39 -2.34 2.07
CA MET A 243 5.57 -1.43 3.21
C MET A 243 4.32 -1.32 4.08
N ALA A 244 3.12 -1.38 3.51
CA ALA A 244 1.88 -1.36 4.27
C ALA A 244 1.79 -2.55 5.24
N SER A 245 2.27 -3.70 4.83
CA SER A 245 2.33 -4.93 5.63
C SER A 245 3.26 -4.77 6.84
N LEU A 246 4.45 -4.24 6.62
CA LEU A 246 5.42 -3.96 7.69
C LEU A 246 4.90 -2.93 8.70
N ILE A 247 4.23 -1.88 8.22
CA ILE A 247 3.63 -0.86 9.08
C ILE A 247 2.53 -1.46 9.95
N SER A 248 1.64 -2.25 9.38
CA SER A 248 0.56 -2.92 10.10
C SER A 248 1.10 -3.86 11.19
N PHE A 249 2.12 -4.65 10.86
CA PHE A 249 2.83 -5.50 11.83
C PHE A 249 3.45 -4.70 12.97
N LYS A 250 4.07 -3.55 12.66
CA LYS A 250 4.67 -2.67 13.67
C LYS A 250 3.62 -2.14 14.64
N TYR A 251 2.42 -1.79 14.16
CA TYR A 251 1.32 -1.34 15.03
C TYR A 251 0.82 -2.47 15.94
N ILE A 252 0.56 -3.66 15.41
CA ILE A 252 0.15 -4.83 16.21
C ILE A 252 1.23 -5.19 17.23
N SER A 253 2.49 -5.18 16.82
CA SER A 253 3.63 -5.49 17.70
C SER A 253 3.81 -4.51 18.85
N ARG A 254 3.38 -3.26 18.66
CA ARG A 254 3.39 -2.23 19.71
C ARG A 254 2.18 -2.31 20.62
N GLU A 255 1.04 -2.74 20.09
CA GLU A 255 -0.18 -2.90 20.86
C GLU A 255 -0.08 -4.09 21.84
N ASP A 256 0.36 -5.25 21.34
CA ASP A 256 0.57 -6.44 22.14
C ASP A 256 1.64 -7.35 21.49
N ALA A 257 2.76 -7.49 22.18
CA ALA A 257 3.88 -8.29 21.71
C ALA A 257 3.53 -9.78 21.58
N SER A 258 2.58 -10.30 22.38
CA SER A 258 2.15 -11.69 22.35
C SER A 258 1.41 -12.06 21.06
N LEU A 259 0.82 -11.07 20.38
CA LEU A 259 0.06 -11.29 19.15
C LEU A 259 0.92 -11.37 17.88
N ARG A 260 2.22 -11.10 17.97
CA ARG A 260 3.14 -11.04 16.81
C ARG A 260 3.12 -12.33 15.98
N GLY A 261 3.31 -13.48 16.64
CA GLY A 261 3.32 -14.78 15.96
C GLY A 261 1.99 -15.12 15.31
N LYS A 262 0.89 -14.91 16.04
CA LYS A 262 -0.45 -15.16 15.55
C LYS A 262 -0.80 -14.24 14.37
N TYR A 263 -0.46 -12.95 14.46
CA TYR A 263 -0.66 -12.01 13.36
C TYR A 263 0.16 -12.40 12.13
N PHE A 264 1.44 -12.77 12.31
CA PHE A 264 2.31 -13.18 11.21
C PHE A 264 1.73 -14.36 10.42
N ILE A 265 1.28 -15.40 11.12
CA ILE A 265 0.69 -16.60 10.50
C ILE A 265 -0.60 -16.23 9.76
N TRP A 266 -1.51 -15.52 10.41
CA TRP A 266 -2.78 -15.11 9.82
C TRP A 266 -2.60 -14.19 8.60
N PHE A 267 -1.70 -13.23 8.73
CA PHE A 267 -1.36 -12.30 7.67
C PHE A 267 -0.79 -13.05 6.45
N THR A 268 0.22 -13.89 6.66
CA THR A 268 0.89 -14.61 5.57
C THR A 268 -0.09 -15.58 4.90
N ALA A 269 -0.86 -16.36 5.66
CA ALA A 269 -1.84 -17.29 5.10
C ALA A 269 -2.89 -16.55 4.24
N ALA A 270 -3.47 -15.47 4.75
CA ALA A 270 -4.46 -14.68 4.03
C ALA A 270 -3.89 -14.07 2.74
N ASN A 271 -2.71 -13.47 2.81
CA ASN A 271 -2.10 -12.82 1.65
C ASN A 271 -1.59 -13.83 0.61
N VAL A 272 -1.11 -15.01 1.02
CA VAL A 272 -0.73 -16.09 0.09
C VAL A 272 -1.97 -16.64 -0.64
N ILE A 273 -3.08 -16.86 0.05
CA ILE A 273 -4.33 -17.30 -0.58
C ILE A 273 -4.80 -16.26 -1.61
N LEU A 274 -4.80 -14.97 -1.25
CA LEU A 274 -5.15 -13.89 -2.17
C LEU A 274 -4.21 -13.85 -3.39
N LEU A 275 -2.90 -13.97 -3.15
CA LEU A 275 -1.90 -13.99 -4.22
C LEU A 275 -2.13 -15.15 -5.19
N VAL A 276 -2.38 -16.36 -4.69
CA VAL A 276 -2.63 -17.54 -5.53
C VAL A 276 -3.89 -17.35 -6.39
N ILE A 277 -4.97 -16.84 -5.80
CA ILE A 277 -6.22 -16.58 -6.54
C ILE A 277 -5.99 -15.54 -7.64
N LEU A 278 -5.29 -14.44 -7.34
CA LEU A 278 -5.03 -13.38 -8.32
C LEU A 278 -4.02 -13.80 -9.40
N LEU A 279 -3.03 -14.65 -9.08
CA LEU A 279 -2.16 -15.25 -10.08
C LEU A 279 -2.91 -16.22 -11.01
N ALA A 280 -3.85 -17.01 -10.46
CA ALA A 280 -4.72 -17.84 -11.27
C ALA A 280 -5.58 -16.98 -12.23
N ALA A 281 -6.11 -15.85 -11.75
CA ALA A 281 -6.81 -14.90 -12.59
C ALA A 281 -5.90 -14.29 -13.67
N ALA A 282 -4.66 -13.94 -13.34
CA ALA A 282 -3.67 -13.45 -14.31
C ALA A 282 -3.38 -14.47 -15.42
N LYS A 283 -3.31 -15.75 -15.05
CA LYS A 283 -3.14 -16.85 -16.01
C LYS A 283 -4.36 -16.99 -16.95
N ILE A 284 -5.58 -16.92 -16.40
CA ILE A 284 -6.82 -16.98 -17.19
C ILE A 284 -6.92 -15.81 -18.17
N LEU A 285 -6.45 -14.62 -17.75
CA LEU A 285 -6.41 -13.43 -18.59
C LEU A 285 -5.24 -13.41 -19.61
N GLY A 286 -4.43 -14.47 -19.69
CA GLY A 286 -3.29 -14.54 -20.58
C GLY A 286 -2.17 -13.55 -20.28
N GLN A 287 -2.00 -13.19 -19.01
CA GLN A 287 -1.02 -12.21 -18.55
C GLN A 287 0.22 -12.87 -17.88
N LEU A 288 0.22 -14.21 -17.77
CA LEU A 288 1.31 -15.02 -17.21
C LEU A 288 2.05 -15.75 -18.34
#